data_31a078a09ba2b7ced452c61e4561d90b
#
_entry.id   31a078a09ba2b7ced452c61e4561d90b
#
_cell.length_a   1.000
_cell.length_b   1.000
_cell.length_c   1.000
_cell.angle_alpha   90.00
_cell.angle_beta   90.00
_cell.angle_gamma   90.00
#
_symmetry.space_group_name_H-M   'P 1'
#
loop_
_entity.id
_entity.type
_entity.pdbx_description
1 polymer ?
#
loop_
_entity_poly.entity_id
_entity_poly.type
_entity_poly.pdbx_seq_one_letter_code
_entity_poly.pdbx_strand_id
1 'polypeptide(L)'
;MQAAKQTTQRVAAWAAKVQSMGVSIKHIYWTLGQYDQVCVFEAPDDETAASALLAADLLGNIRTQTMRAFTTSEMEKILARVS
;
A
#
# COMPACT_ATOMS: atom_id res chain seq x y z
N MET A 1 17.73 -10.16 6.55
CA MET A 1 16.81 -9.14 7.09
C MET A 1 16.82 -9.24 8.62
N GLN A 2 17.27 -8.22 9.27
CA GLN A 2 17.20 -8.16 10.71
C GLN A 2 15.76 -8.01 11.13
N ALA A 3 15.38 -8.68 12.17
CA ALA A 3 14.09 -8.46 12.81
C ALA A 3 12.88 -8.83 11.97
N ALA A 4 12.92 -9.99 11.32
CA ALA A 4 11.78 -10.48 10.54
C ALA A 4 10.49 -10.51 11.36
N LYS A 5 10.57 -10.88 12.64
CA LYS A 5 9.41 -10.91 13.54
C LYS A 5 8.86 -9.50 13.77
N GLN A 6 9.75 -8.52 13.93
CA GLN A 6 9.33 -7.13 14.11
C GLN A 6 8.70 -6.56 12.86
N THR A 7 9.14 -7.00 11.69
CA THR A 7 8.57 -6.54 10.42
C THR A 7 7.09 -6.93 10.34
N THR A 8 6.75 -8.18 10.65
CA THR A 8 5.35 -8.59 10.60
C THR A 8 4.50 -7.84 11.62
N GLN A 9 5.03 -7.59 12.81
CA GLN A 9 4.33 -6.83 13.84
C GLN A 9 4.12 -5.39 13.45
N ARG A 10 5.12 -4.75 12.83
CA ARG A 10 5.01 -3.37 12.36
C ARG A 10 3.97 -3.25 11.26
N VAL A 11 3.95 -4.19 10.34
CA VAL A 11 2.96 -4.19 9.26
C VAL A 11 1.56 -4.38 9.82
N ALA A 12 1.38 -5.27 10.78
CA ALA A 12 0.08 -5.47 11.42
C ALA A 12 -0.40 -4.20 12.12
N ALA A 13 0.49 -3.51 12.82
CA ALA A 13 0.15 -2.25 13.50
C ALA A 13 -0.21 -1.16 12.49
N TRP A 14 0.55 -1.04 11.41
CA TRP A 14 0.27 -0.10 10.34
C TRP A 14 -1.07 -0.41 9.69
N ALA A 15 -1.31 -1.67 9.38
CA ALA A 15 -2.56 -2.10 8.76
C ALA A 15 -3.77 -1.71 9.61
N ALA A 16 -3.70 -1.95 10.92
CA ALA A 16 -4.78 -1.60 11.83
C ALA A 16 -5.02 -0.08 11.82
N LYS A 17 -3.93 0.69 11.84
CA LYS A 17 -4.03 2.15 11.86
C LYS A 17 -4.67 2.69 10.58
N VAL A 18 -4.23 2.24 9.41
CA VAL A 18 -4.75 2.77 8.15
C VAL A 18 -6.16 2.28 7.87
N GLN A 19 -6.54 1.12 8.36
CA GLN A 19 -7.93 0.67 8.27
C GLN A 19 -8.86 1.62 9.01
N SER A 20 -8.43 2.15 10.15
CA SER A 20 -9.21 3.14 10.88
C SER A 20 -9.35 4.46 10.11
N MET A 21 -8.48 4.70 9.14
CA MET A 21 -8.51 5.89 8.27
C MET A 21 -9.36 5.69 7.01
N GLY A 22 -9.90 4.49 6.80
CA GLY A 22 -10.71 4.18 5.64
C GLY A 22 -9.97 3.43 4.54
N VAL A 23 -8.75 2.99 4.79
CA VAL A 23 -7.96 2.22 3.82
C VAL A 23 -8.29 0.74 3.96
N SER A 24 -8.58 0.08 2.85
CA SER A 24 -8.85 -1.35 2.80
C SER A 24 -7.65 -2.07 2.20
N ILE A 25 -6.97 -2.86 3.02
CA ILE A 25 -5.81 -3.62 2.55
C ILE A 25 -6.30 -4.92 1.93
N LYS A 26 -5.94 -5.13 0.67
CA LYS A 26 -6.39 -6.30 -0.09
C LYS A 26 -5.39 -7.43 -0.03
N HIS A 27 -4.10 -7.13 -0.20
CA HIS A 27 -3.05 -8.14 -0.23
C HIS A 27 -1.77 -7.57 0.33
N ILE A 28 -1.03 -8.40 1.07
CA ILE A 28 0.31 -8.09 1.53
C ILE A 28 1.18 -9.30 1.24
N TYR A 29 2.29 -9.07 0.55
CA TYR A 29 3.26 -10.11 0.23
C TYR A 29 4.65 -9.65 0.62
N TRP A 30 5.44 -10.56 1.16
CA TRP A 30 6.87 -10.34 1.36
C TRP A 30 7.61 -10.90 0.16
N THR A 31 8.54 -10.12 -0.36
CA THR A 31 9.20 -10.43 -1.63
C THR A 31 10.70 -10.51 -1.48
N LEU A 32 11.35 -11.22 -2.39
CA LEU A 32 12.79 -11.22 -2.55
C LEU A 32 13.12 -10.42 -3.81
N GLY A 33 14.16 -9.59 -3.73
CA GLY A 33 14.56 -8.78 -4.85
C GLY A 33 14.67 -7.32 -4.47
N GLN A 34 14.30 -6.45 -5.40
CA GLN A 34 14.43 -5.00 -5.22
C GLN A 34 13.57 -4.48 -4.09
N TYR A 35 12.39 -5.05 -3.91
CA TYR A 35 11.46 -4.66 -2.86
C TYR A 35 11.31 -5.78 -1.85
N ASP A 36 11.17 -5.41 -0.58
CA ASP A 36 10.97 -6.37 0.51
C ASP A 36 9.51 -6.77 0.65
N GLN A 37 8.60 -5.89 0.25
CA GLN A 37 7.18 -6.10 0.47
C GLN A 37 6.37 -5.40 -0.60
N VAL A 38 5.28 -6.04 -1.00
CA VAL A 38 4.27 -5.45 -1.88
C VAL A 38 2.94 -5.45 -1.15
N CYS A 39 2.28 -4.31 -1.14
CA CYS A 39 0.97 -4.16 -0.53
C CYS A 39 0.00 -3.60 -1.55
N VAL A 40 -1.15 -4.26 -1.71
CA VAL A 40 -2.24 -3.76 -2.55
C VAL A 40 -3.36 -3.29 -1.63
N PHE A 41 -3.75 -2.05 -1.78
CA PHE A 41 -4.79 -1.46 -0.94
C PHE A 41 -5.69 -0.52 -1.73
N GLU A 42 -6.87 -0.27 -1.18
CA GLU A 42 -7.80 0.72 -1.70
C GLU A 42 -7.98 1.83 -0.68
N ALA A 43 -8.01 3.06 -1.15
CA ALA A 43 -8.26 4.23 -0.32
C ALA A 43 -9.38 5.05 -0.97
N PRO A 44 -10.18 5.78 -0.15
CA PRO A 44 -11.29 6.55 -0.71
C PRO A 44 -10.83 7.74 -1.57
N ASP A 45 -9.62 8.24 -1.32
CA ASP A 45 -9.06 9.37 -2.07
C ASP A 45 -7.54 9.36 -1.96
N ASP A 46 -6.92 10.22 -2.76
CA ASP A 46 -5.47 10.31 -2.82
C ASP A 46 -4.88 10.83 -1.51
N GLU A 47 -5.58 11.71 -0.83
CA GLU A 47 -5.09 12.26 0.44
C GLU A 47 -5.02 11.18 1.52
N THR A 48 -6.03 10.31 1.57
CA THR A 48 -6.02 9.18 2.49
C THR A 48 -4.90 8.22 2.15
N ALA A 49 -4.69 7.94 0.88
CA ALA A 49 -3.58 7.09 0.44
C ALA A 49 -2.23 7.68 0.85
N ALA A 50 -2.04 8.98 0.63
CA ALA A 50 -0.81 9.66 1.03
C ALA A 50 -0.61 9.61 2.54
N SER A 51 -1.67 9.79 3.30
CA SER A 51 -1.61 9.72 4.76
C SER A 51 -1.19 8.33 5.23
N ALA A 52 -1.69 7.28 4.58
CA ALA A 52 -1.32 5.90 4.89
C ALA A 52 0.17 5.66 4.65
N LEU A 53 0.71 6.21 3.57
CA LEU A 53 2.13 6.07 3.25
C LEU A 53 3.01 6.83 4.23
N LEU A 54 2.62 8.03 4.60
CA LEU A 54 3.35 8.79 5.61
C LEU A 54 3.33 8.09 6.96
N ALA A 55 2.22 7.44 7.31
CA ALA A 55 2.13 6.65 8.52
C ALA A 55 3.13 5.48 8.48
N ALA A 56 3.34 4.87 7.31
CA ALA A 56 4.34 3.82 7.16
C ALA A 56 5.74 4.37 7.37
N ASP A 57 6.04 5.55 6.82
CA ASP A 57 7.36 6.18 6.99
C ASP A 57 7.68 6.46 8.43
N LEU A 58 6.68 6.76 9.25
CA LEU A 58 6.88 7.03 10.68
C LEU A 58 7.25 5.78 11.48
N LEU A 59 7.11 4.59 10.90
CA LEU A 59 7.47 3.35 11.58
C LEU A 59 8.97 3.07 11.57
N GLY A 60 9.77 3.89 10.88
CA GLY A 60 11.22 3.74 10.88
C GLY A 60 11.80 3.76 9.47
N ASN A 61 12.82 2.95 9.23
CA ASN A 61 13.59 2.95 7.98
C ASN A 61 12.83 2.27 6.84
N ILE A 62 11.72 2.88 6.42
CA ILE A 62 10.89 2.37 5.34
C ILE A 62 10.93 3.36 4.19
N ARG A 63 11.18 2.86 2.99
CA ARG A 63 11.03 3.63 1.77
C ARG A 63 9.91 3.00 0.96
N THR A 64 9.03 3.83 0.47
CA THR A 64 7.88 3.36 -0.29
C THR A 64 7.90 3.91 -1.70
N GLN A 65 7.44 3.10 -2.64
CA GLN A 65 7.13 3.54 -3.98
C GLN A 65 5.69 3.12 -4.25
N THR A 66 4.84 4.09 -4.54
CA THR A 66 3.43 3.83 -4.70
C THR A 66 3.02 4.08 -6.13
N MET A 67 2.23 3.17 -6.65
CA MET A 67 1.67 3.29 -8.00
C MET A 67 0.17 3.19 -7.92
N ARG A 68 -0.50 3.99 -8.72
CA ARG A 68 -1.92 3.83 -8.90
C ARG A 68 -2.17 2.63 -9.81
N ALA A 69 -3.07 1.76 -9.40
CA ALA A 69 -3.41 0.56 -10.16
C ALA A 69 -4.86 0.61 -10.61
N PHE A 70 -5.10 0.12 -11.80
CA PHE A 70 -6.44 0.07 -12.39
C PHE A 70 -6.77 -1.37 -12.73
N THR A 71 -8.00 -1.76 -12.46
CA THR A 71 -8.52 -3.05 -12.92
C THR A 71 -8.69 -3.01 -14.45
N THR A 72 -8.85 -4.17 -15.05
CA THR A 72 -9.12 -4.25 -16.50
C THR A 72 -10.35 -3.43 -16.86
N SER A 73 -11.40 -3.55 -16.07
CA SER A 73 -12.64 -2.80 -16.29
C SER A 73 -12.42 -1.28 -16.23
N GLU A 74 -11.67 -0.83 -15.24
CA GLU A 74 -11.32 0.58 -15.10
C GLU A 74 -10.48 1.07 -16.28
N MET A 75 -9.53 0.25 -16.72
CA MET A 75 -8.67 0.59 -17.85
C MET A 75 -9.46 0.70 -19.14
N GLU A 76 -10.44 -0.17 -19.33
CA GLU A 76 -11.31 -0.09 -20.50
C GLU A 76 -12.07 1.24 -20.56
N LYS A 77 -12.55 1.71 -19.39
CA LYS A 77 -13.23 3.01 -19.32
C LYS A 77 -12.29 4.16 -19.65
N ILE A 78 -11.06 4.09 -19.16
CA ILE A 78 -10.04 5.10 -19.45
C ILE A 78 -9.74 5.14 -20.94
N LEU A 79 -9.53 3.98 -21.55
CA LEU A 79 -9.24 3.89 -22.98
C LEU A 79 -10.40 4.41 -23.83
N ALA A 80 -11.62 4.17 -23.41
CA ALA A 80 -12.80 4.68 -24.12
C ALA A 80 -12.83 6.20 -24.16
N ARG A 81 -12.25 6.86 -23.15
CA ARG A 81 -12.21 8.34 -23.11
C ARG A 81 -11.14 8.93 -24.03
N VAL A 82 -10.17 8.11 -24.44
CA VAL A 82 -9.04 8.57 -25.25
C VAL A 82 -9.32 8.38 -26.74
N SER A 83 -10.10 7.37 -27.11
CA SER A 83 -10.35 7.02 -28.52
C SER A 83 -11.54 7.73 -29.16
#